data_4d64f6fdb651bdcc2a710b96d745e41f
#
_entry.id   4d64f6fdb651bdcc2a710b96d745e41f
#
_cell.length_a   1.000
_cell.length_b   1.000
_cell.length_c   1.000
_cell.angle_alpha   90.00
_cell.angle_beta   90.00
_cell.angle_gamma   90.00
#
_symmetry.space_group_name_H-M   'P 1'
#
loop_
_entity.id
_entity.type
_entity.pdbx_description
1 polymer ?
#
loop_
_entity_poly.entity_id
_entity_poly.type
_entity_poly.pdbx_seq_one_letter_code
_entity_poly.pdbx_strand_id
1 'polypeptide(L)'
;DPTSACNLHCTGCWAAEYGNRLNLSFEDMDRIVTQGKELGIYLYFFTGGEPLVRKDDIIRLCEKHDDCGFHAFTNGTLIDEKFCQEMKRVGNFSVAISLEGFDEVNDLRRGKGVFDKVMHAMDLMKQYGLIFGTSICYTSKNYKVVTSDEFLDMIIEKGARFSWYFHYMPVGNDASTELLLDPDQREYMYHRIREIRAMKGGKPIFAFDFQNDGEYVGGCIAGGRKYCHINPNGDVEPCAFSYT
;
A
#
# COMPACT_ATOMS: atom_id res chain seq x y z
N ASP A 1 -8.87 1.02 -8.12
CA ASP A 1 -9.18 2.07 -7.13
C ASP A 1 -10.69 2.09 -6.85
N PRO A 2 -11.19 1.64 -5.69
CA PRO A 2 -12.62 1.67 -5.39
C PRO A 2 -13.19 3.09 -5.26
N THR A 3 -12.32 4.04 -4.93
CA THR A 3 -12.67 5.45 -4.72
C THR A 3 -11.46 6.37 -4.89
N SER A 4 -11.68 7.61 -5.29
CA SER A 4 -10.70 8.69 -5.18
C SER A 4 -10.79 9.46 -3.85
N ALA A 5 -11.85 9.23 -3.07
CA ALA A 5 -12.00 9.89 -1.78
C ALA A 5 -10.93 9.45 -0.78
N CYS A 6 -10.34 10.42 -0.09
CA CYS A 6 -9.36 10.18 0.97
C CYS A 6 -9.65 11.12 2.15
N ASN A 7 -9.42 10.64 3.35
CA ASN A 7 -9.54 11.42 4.58
C ASN A 7 -8.21 12.09 5.00
N LEU A 8 -7.16 11.98 4.18
CA LEU A 8 -5.87 12.65 4.35
C LEU A 8 -5.49 13.45 3.10
N HIS A 9 -4.53 14.37 3.25
CA HIS A 9 -3.93 15.17 2.18
C HIS A 9 -2.41 15.10 2.29
N CYS A 10 -1.84 13.96 1.85
CA CYS A 10 -0.40 13.72 1.97
C CYS A 10 0.37 14.50 0.90
N THR A 11 1.50 15.11 1.29
CA THR A 11 2.39 15.81 0.36
C THR A 11 2.91 14.87 -0.72
N GLY A 12 2.76 15.25 -1.99
CA GLY A 12 3.22 14.46 -3.13
C GLY A 12 2.41 13.17 -3.34
N CYS A 13 1.12 13.17 -3.04
CA CYS A 13 0.25 12.03 -3.27
C CYS A 13 -0.08 11.88 -4.75
N TRP A 14 0.27 10.74 -5.36
CA TRP A 14 -0.03 10.46 -6.75
C TRP A 14 -1.55 10.40 -7.04
N ALA A 15 -2.34 9.89 -6.08
CA ALA A 15 -3.79 9.75 -6.23
C ALA A 15 -4.55 11.09 -6.13
N ALA A 16 -3.89 12.19 -5.77
CA ALA A 16 -4.52 13.52 -5.73
C ALA A 16 -5.02 13.99 -7.10
N GLU A 17 -4.50 13.41 -8.20
CA GLU A 17 -4.92 13.68 -9.59
C GLU A 17 -6.42 13.43 -9.80
N TYR A 18 -6.97 12.38 -9.20
CA TYR A 18 -8.37 11.98 -9.39
C TYR A 18 -9.37 12.80 -8.54
N GLY A 19 -8.89 13.76 -7.75
CA GLY A 19 -9.74 14.48 -6.80
C GLY A 19 -10.27 13.58 -5.68
N ASN A 20 -11.53 13.79 -5.24
CA ASN A 20 -12.11 13.05 -4.11
C ASN A 20 -13.59 12.66 -4.28
N ARG A 21 -14.10 12.61 -5.51
CA ARG A 21 -15.53 12.41 -5.79
C ARG A 21 -15.85 11.18 -6.64
N LEU A 22 -14.83 10.54 -7.20
CA LEU A 22 -15.03 9.36 -8.05
C LEU A 22 -15.17 8.11 -7.18
N ASN A 23 -16.10 7.25 -7.56
CA ASN A 23 -16.34 5.99 -6.87
C ASN A 23 -16.82 4.95 -7.89
N LEU A 24 -16.23 3.78 -7.85
CA LEU A 24 -16.82 2.60 -8.49
C LEU A 24 -18.06 2.16 -7.71
N SER A 25 -19.11 1.74 -8.40
CA SER A 25 -20.23 1.08 -7.75
C SER A 25 -19.80 -0.29 -7.21
N PHE A 26 -20.56 -0.84 -6.27
CA PHE A 26 -20.30 -2.22 -5.82
C PHE A 26 -20.45 -3.21 -6.99
N GLU A 27 -21.41 -2.99 -7.84
CA GLU A 27 -21.70 -3.79 -9.04
C GLU A 27 -20.54 -3.75 -10.04
N ASP A 28 -19.86 -2.61 -10.17
CA ASP A 28 -18.66 -2.50 -11.01
C ASP A 28 -17.48 -3.27 -10.40
N MET A 29 -17.24 -3.14 -9.10
CA MET A 29 -16.20 -3.89 -8.42
C MET A 29 -16.44 -5.41 -8.51
N ASP A 30 -17.67 -5.84 -8.31
CA ASP A 30 -18.09 -7.25 -8.44
C ASP A 30 -17.89 -7.78 -9.86
N ARG A 31 -18.25 -6.99 -10.86
CA ARG A 31 -18.05 -7.33 -12.28
C ARG A 31 -16.56 -7.44 -12.62
N ILE A 32 -15.72 -6.52 -12.11
CA ILE A 32 -14.26 -6.55 -12.29
C ILE A 32 -13.69 -7.86 -11.74
N VAL A 33 -14.09 -8.27 -10.54
CA VAL A 33 -13.60 -9.52 -9.94
C VAL A 33 -14.12 -10.73 -10.72
N THR A 34 -15.39 -10.74 -11.11
CA THR A 34 -15.99 -11.83 -11.88
C THR A 34 -15.28 -12.03 -13.23
N GLN A 35 -15.08 -10.96 -14.00
CA GLN A 35 -14.34 -11.01 -15.26
C GLN A 35 -12.86 -11.34 -15.08
N GLY A 36 -12.25 -10.84 -14.01
CA GLY A 36 -10.86 -11.17 -13.67
C GLY A 36 -10.66 -12.66 -13.43
N LYS A 37 -11.59 -13.32 -12.76
CA LYS A 37 -11.55 -14.80 -12.58
C LYS A 37 -11.59 -15.56 -13.92
N GLU A 38 -12.34 -15.09 -14.89
CA GLU A 38 -12.38 -15.67 -16.25
C GLU A 38 -11.00 -15.58 -16.93
N LEU A 39 -10.20 -14.57 -16.55
CA LEU A 39 -8.82 -14.38 -17.01
C LEU A 39 -7.76 -15.08 -16.12
N GLY A 40 -8.20 -15.80 -15.08
CA GLY A 40 -7.31 -16.46 -14.12
C GLY A 40 -6.72 -15.54 -13.06
N ILE A 41 -7.31 -14.37 -12.81
CA ILE A 41 -6.90 -13.40 -11.80
C ILE A 41 -7.66 -13.67 -10.50
N TYR A 42 -6.95 -14.00 -9.44
CA TYR A 42 -7.51 -14.32 -8.11
C TYR A 42 -6.90 -13.47 -7.00
N LEU A 43 -6.07 -12.47 -7.31
CA LEU A 43 -5.49 -11.55 -6.35
C LEU A 43 -5.75 -10.10 -6.76
N TYR A 44 -6.40 -9.35 -5.88
CA TYR A 44 -6.82 -7.98 -6.15
C TYR A 44 -6.23 -7.03 -5.10
N PHE A 45 -5.65 -5.93 -5.58
CA PHE A 45 -5.06 -4.88 -4.75
C PHE A 45 -5.91 -3.62 -4.80
N PHE A 46 -6.39 -3.17 -3.67
CA PHE A 46 -7.10 -1.90 -3.54
C PHE A 46 -6.11 -0.77 -3.22
N THR A 47 -6.18 0.30 -3.98
CA THR A 47 -5.41 1.52 -3.81
C THR A 47 -6.29 2.73 -4.17
N GLY A 48 -5.75 3.88 -4.56
CA GLY A 48 -6.50 5.06 -4.95
C GLY A 48 -6.44 6.17 -3.92
N GLY A 49 -7.57 6.73 -3.50
CA GLY A 49 -7.69 7.61 -2.34
C GLY A 49 -7.40 6.83 -1.05
N GLU A 50 -8.40 6.67 -0.19
CA GLU A 50 -8.32 5.73 0.92
C GLU A 50 -9.34 4.60 0.71
N PRO A 51 -8.90 3.37 0.40
CA PRO A 51 -9.81 2.25 0.14
C PRO A 51 -10.78 1.98 1.29
N LEU A 52 -10.35 2.16 2.53
CA LEU A 52 -11.18 1.88 3.70
C LEU A 52 -12.31 2.90 3.95
N VAL A 53 -12.40 3.96 3.16
CA VAL A 53 -13.63 4.76 3.06
C VAL A 53 -14.79 3.89 2.55
N ARG A 54 -14.47 2.85 1.77
CA ARG A 54 -15.41 1.86 1.23
C ARG A 54 -15.27 0.49 1.91
N LYS A 55 -14.86 0.45 3.19
CA LYS A 55 -14.56 -0.81 3.89
C LYS A 55 -15.73 -1.80 3.92
N ASP A 56 -16.97 -1.32 4.02
CA ASP A 56 -18.15 -2.19 4.04
C ASP A 56 -18.36 -2.88 2.67
N ASP A 57 -18.16 -2.16 1.57
CA ASP A 57 -18.23 -2.74 0.22
C ASP A 57 -17.08 -3.71 -0.04
N ILE A 58 -15.88 -3.41 0.46
CA ILE A 58 -14.71 -4.30 0.35
C ILE A 58 -14.98 -5.60 1.09
N ILE A 59 -15.49 -5.55 2.33
CA ILE A 59 -15.84 -6.76 3.10
C ILE A 59 -16.92 -7.57 2.37
N ARG A 60 -17.95 -6.92 1.86
CA ARG A 60 -19.00 -7.57 1.07
C ARG A 60 -18.43 -8.24 -0.19
N LEU A 61 -17.44 -7.61 -0.85
CA LEU A 61 -16.76 -8.19 -2.01
C LEU A 61 -15.94 -9.43 -1.61
N CYS A 62 -15.24 -9.37 -0.49
CA CYS A 62 -14.50 -10.51 0.08
C CYS A 62 -15.41 -11.70 0.38
N GLU A 63 -16.60 -11.45 0.94
CA GLU A 63 -17.60 -12.49 1.21
C GLU A 63 -18.11 -13.14 -0.08
N LYS A 64 -18.38 -12.32 -1.11
CA LYS A 64 -18.93 -12.81 -2.36
C LYS A 64 -17.91 -13.62 -3.17
N HIS A 65 -16.63 -13.29 -3.04
CA HIS A 65 -15.53 -13.91 -3.78
C HIS A 65 -14.52 -14.53 -2.80
N ASP A 66 -14.98 -15.49 -2.01
CA ASP A 66 -14.19 -16.20 -1.00
C ASP A 66 -13.05 -17.06 -1.59
N ASP A 67 -13.10 -17.31 -2.88
CA ASP A 67 -12.06 -17.95 -3.68
C ASP A 67 -10.94 -17.00 -4.15
N CYS A 68 -11.06 -15.68 -3.88
CA CYS A 68 -10.08 -14.67 -4.23
C CYS A 68 -9.34 -14.13 -2.99
N GLY A 69 -8.11 -13.68 -3.19
CA GLY A 69 -7.36 -12.91 -2.20
C GLY A 69 -7.48 -11.41 -2.46
N PHE A 70 -7.68 -10.63 -1.39
CA PHE A 70 -7.78 -9.18 -1.46
C PHE A 70 -6.74 -8.53 -0.56
N HIS A 71 -6.17 -7.43 -1.04
CA HIS A 71 -5.17 -6.66 -0.32
C HIS A 71 -5.42 -5.16 -0.50
N ALA A 72 -5.26 -4.36 0.55
CA ALA A 72 -5.39 -2.91 0.44
C ALA A 72 -4.12 -2.19 0.91
N PHE A 73 -3.71 -1.17 0.14
CA PHE A 73 -2.80 -0.15 0.61
C PHE A 73 -3.63 0.95 1.27
N THR A 74 -3.50 1.10 2.57
CA THR A 74 -4.34 2.00 3.38
C THR A 74 -3.51 2.93 4.23
N ASN A 75 -4.02 4.12 4.52
CA ASN A 75 -3.41 5.00 5.51
C ASN A 75 -3.62 4.53 6.96
N GLY A 76 -4.41 3.49 7.17
CA GLY A 76 -4.63 2.82 8.44
C GLY A 76 -5.54 3.56 9.44
N THR A 77 -5.88 4.82 9.19
CA THR A 77 -6.60 5.65 10.17
C THR A 77 -8.08 5.28 10.37
N LEU A 78 -8.61 4.43 9.49
CA LEU A 78 -10.00 3.92 9.53
C LEU A 78 -10.09 2.48 10.03
N ILE A 79 -8.98 1.87 10.45
CA ILE A 79 -8.95 0.55 11.07
C ILE A 79 -9.44 0.68 12.51
N ASP A 80 -10.54 -0.01 12.80
CA ASP A 80 -11.15 -0.10 14.11
C ASP A 80 -11.39 -1.57 14.50
N GLU A 81 -11.81 -1.83 15.73
CA GLU A 81 -12.07 -3.18 16.23
C GLU A 81 -13.11 -3.94 15.38
N LYS A 82 -14.19 -3.24 14.98
CA LYS A 82 -15.24 -3.83 14.14
C LYS A 82 -14.66 -4.29 12.82
N PHE A 83 -13.83 -3.47 12.19
CA PHE A 83 -13.20 -3.83 10.92
C PHE A 83 -12.21 -5.00 11.08
N CYS A 84 -11.44 -5.05 12.18
CA CYS A 84 -10.58 -6.19 12.48
C CYS A 84 -11.39 -7.51 12.66
N GLN A 85 -12.57 -7.44 13.30
CA GLN A 85 -13.47 -8.60 13.43
C GLN A 85 -13.97 -9.06 12.05
N GLU A 86 -14.37 -8.13 11.18
CA GLU A 86 -14.81 -8.43 9.83
C GLU A 86 -13.69 -9.03 8.96
N MET A 87 -12.48 -8.45 9.01
CA MET A 87 -11.31 -9.02 8.33
C MET A 87 -11.04 -10.46 8.77
N LYS A 88 -11.13 -10.73 10.08
CA LYS A 88 -10.95 -12.06 10.63
C LYS A 88 -12.04 -13.02 10.17
N ARG A 89 -13.27 -12.55 10.06
CA ARG A 89 -14.44 -13.33 9.64
C ARG A 89 -14.34 -13.75 8.17
N VAL A 90 -14.00 -12.82 7.28
CA VAL A 90 -13.88 -13.12 5.83
C VAL A 90 -12.62 -13.94 5.51
N GLY A 91 -11.50 -13.70 6.19
CA GLY A 91 -10.28 -14.51 6.14
C GLY A 91 -9.44 -14.39 4.87
N ASN A 92 -9.92 -13.68 3.84
CA ASN A 92 -9.26 -13.51 2.53
C ASN A 92 -8.85 -12.06 2.25
N PHE A 93 -8.77 -11.20 3.28
CA PHE A 93 -8.38 -9.81 3.17
C PHE A 93 -7.18 -9.47 4.07
N SER A 94 -6.23 -8.75 3.53
CA SER A 94 -5.04 -8.25 4.23
C SER A 94 -4.77 -6.79 3.89
N VAL A 95 -3.91 -6.12 4.67
CA VAL A 95 -3.56 -4.71 4.42
C VAL A 95 -2.06 -4.47 4.52
N ALA A 96 -1.58 -3.48 3.76
CA ALA A 96 -0.32 -2.79 3.98
C ALA A 96 -0.62 -1.37 4.47
N ILE A 97 -0.24 -1.08 5.71
CA ILE A 97 -0.49 0.20 6.35
C ILE A 97 0.62 1.17 5.96
N SER A 98 0.22 2.33 5.45
CA SER A 98 1.15 3.35 5.00
C SER A 98 1.90 3.99 6.17
N LEU A 99 3.23 3.99 6.13
CA LEU A 99 4.09 4.54 7.17
C LEU A 99 5.39 5.07 6.55
N GLU A 100 5.76 6.31 6.89
CA GLU A 100 6.89 7.02 6.25
C GLU A 100 8.11 7.18 7.16
N GLY A 101 8.09 6.63 8.36
CA GLY A 101 9.13 6.77 9.39
C GLY A 101 8.54 6.87 10.78
N PHE A 102 9.31 7.38 11.73
CA PHE A 102 8.82 7.75 13.06
C PHE A 102 7.90 8.98 13.00
N ASP A 103 7.31 9.36 14.12
CA ASP A 103 6.19 10.32 14.19
C ASP A 103 6.46 11.63 13.44
N GLU A 104 7.57 12.31 13.69
CA GLU A 104 7.90 13.58 13.02
C GLU A 104 8.02 13.43 11.50
N VAL A 105 8.70 12.38 11.04
CA VAL A 105 8.93 12.11 9.61
C VAL A 105 7.64 11.69 8.93
N ASN A 106 6.87 10.84 9.59
CA ASN A 106 5.58 10.38 9.10
C ASN A 106 4.58 11.55 9.00
N ASP A 107 4.44 12.30 10.07
CA ASP A 107 3.44 13.37 10.18
C ASP A 107 3.77 14.58 9.32
N LEU A 108 5.04 14.83 9.01
CA LEU A 108 5.46 15.86 8.06
C LEU A 108 4.84 15.64 6.66
N ARG A 109 4.73 14.39 6.22
CA ARG A 109 4.16 14.05 4.91
C ARG A 109 2.66 13.75 4.98
N ARG A 110 2.20 13.06 6.03
CA ARG A 110 0.83 12.52 6.11
C ARG A 110 -0.13 13.34 6.94
N GLY A 111 0.38 14.28 7.74
CA GLY A 111 -0.39 15.14 8.61
C GLY A 111 -0.25 14.76 10.09
N LYS A 112 -0.42 15.76 10.93
CA LYS A 112 -0.22 15.64 12.38
C LYS A 112 -1.14 14.60 13.03
N GLY A 113 -0.56 13.73 13.86
CA GLY A 113 -1.25 12.69 14.62
C GLY A 113 -1.63 11.46 13.79
N VAL A 114 -1.17 11.35 12.54
CA VAL A 114 -1.39 10.16 11.72
C VAL A 114 -0.53 9.00 12.24
N PHE A 115 0.71 9.27 12.68
CA PHE A 115 1.57 8.23 13.25
C PHE A 115 0.90 7.50 14.41
N ASP A 116 0.35 8.21 15.39
CA ASP A 116 -0.32 7.60 16.55
C ASP A 116 -1.51 6.72 16.13
N LYS A 117 -2.30 7.17 15.13
CA LYS A 117 -3.41 6.38 14.60
C LYS A 117 -2.92 5.10 13.91
N VAL A 118 -1.81 5.17 13.17
CA VAL A 118 -1.19 4.01 12.53
C VAL A 118 -0.66 3.03 13.59
N MET A 119 0.01 3.52 14.62
CA MET A 119 0.49 2.67 15.73
C MET A 119 -0.66 1.95 16.44
N HIS A 120 -1.77 2.65 16.68
CA HIS A 120 -2.98 2.06 17.24
C HIS A 120 -3.60 0.99 16.31
N ALA A 121 -3.69 1.27 15.02
CA ALA A 121 -4.18 0.33 14.03
C ALA A 121 -3.34 -0.96 13.99
N MET A 122 -2.01 -0.84 14.04
CA MET A 122 -1.10 -1.99 14.10
C MET A 122 -1.32 -2.81 15.38
N ASP A 123 -1.50 -2.15 16.53
CA ASP A 123 -1.78 -2.84 17.79
C ASP A 123 -3.10 -3.62 17.73
N LEU A 124 -4.15 -3.04 17.15
CA LEU A 124 -5.42 -3.73 16.92
C LEU A 124 -5.24 -4.95 16.00
N MET A 125 -4.58 -4.77 14.86
CA MET A 125 -4.33 -5.86 13.90
C MET A 125 -3.56 -7.01 14.57
N LYS A 126 -2.54 -6.69 15.36
CA LYS A 126 -1.77 -7.67 16.15
C LYS A 126 -2.64 -8.38 17.19
N GLN A 127 -3.46 -7.63 17.93
CA GLN A 127 -4.37 -8.16 18.95
C GLN A 127 -5.36 -9.18 18.37
N TYR A 128 -5.88 -8.90 17.16
CA TYR A 128 -6.81 -9.79 16.46
C TYR A 128 -6.12 -10.96 15.73
N GLY A 129 -4.78 -11.00 15.72
CA GLY A 129 -3.99 -12.03 15.04
C GLY A 129 -4.07 -11.95 13.51
N LEU A 130 -4.27 -10.77 12.97
CA LEU A 130 -4.40 -10.52 11.54
C LEU A 130 -3.03 -10.40 10.88
N ILE A 131 -2.92 -10.88 9.64
CA ILE A 131 -1.72 -10.69 8.82
C ILE A 131 -1.77 -9.32 8.17
N PHE A 132 -0.75 -8.51 8.42
CA PHE A 132 -0.58 -7.20 7.81
C PHE A 132 0.89 -6.84 7.62
N GLY A 133 1.13 -5.83 6.83
CA GLY A 133 2.43 -5.25 6.61
C GLY A 133 2.39 -3.74 6.54
N THR A 134 3.50 -3.15 6.09
CA THR A 134 3.62 -1.72 5.86
C THR A 134 3.77 -1.40 4.38
N SER A 135 3.32 -0.23 3.97
CA SER A 135 3.55 0.37 2.67
C SER A 135 4.35 1.65 2.85
N ILE A 136 5.55 1.68 2.32
CA ILE A 136 6.53 2.73 2.54
C ILE A 136 6.84 3.40 1.21
N CYS A 137 6.45 4.66 1.06
CA CYS A 137 6.91 5.49 -0.04
C CYS A 137 8.22 6.17 0.38
N TYR A 138 9.36 5.65 -0.06
CA TYR A 138 10.62 6.25 0.31
C TYR A 138 11.03 7.39 -0.63
N THR A 139 11.60 8.41 -0.01
CA THR A 139 11.95 9.70 -0.59
C THR A 139 13.37 10.09 -0.20
N SER A 140 13.90 11.16 -0.80
CA SER A 140 15.18 11.77 -0.36
C SER A 140 15.21 12.17 1.12
N LYS A 141 14.04 12.31 1.77
CA LYS A 141 13.92 12.78 3.16
C LYS A 141 13.84 11.67 4.19
N ASN A 142 13.39 10.46 3.81
CA ASN A 142 13.12 9.38 4.77
C ASN A 142 13.86 8.07 4.50
N TYR A 143 14.55 7.90 3.37
CA TYR A 143 15.12 6.62 2.94
C TYR A 143 16.01 5.93 3.99
N LYS A 144 16.79 6.68 4.76
CA LYS A 144 17.62 6.13 5.84
C LYS A 144 16.78 5.73 7.06
N VAL A 145 15.76 6.53 7.39
CA VAL A 145 14.89 6.27 8.55
C VAL A 145 14.10 4.99 8.34
N VAL A 146 13.45 4.85 7.19
CA VAL A 146 12.57 3.69 6.91
C VAL A 146 13.31 2.37 6.66
N THR A 147 14.64 2.41 6.61
CA THR A 147 15.51 1.25 6.48
C THR A 147 16.45 1.08 7.66
N SER A 148 16.34 1.94 8.69
CA SER A 148 17.11 1.79 9.92
C SER A 148 16.68 0.55 10.70
N ASP A 149 17.61 -0.01 11.48
CA ASP A 149 17.30 -1.19 12.29
C ASP A 149 16.24 -0.88 13.35
N GLU A 150 16.26 0.29 13.92
CA GLU A 150 15.31 0.77 14.93
C GLU A 150 13.88 0.84 14.35
N PHE A 151 13.74 1.36 13.13
CA PHE A 151 12.44 1.43 12.47
C PHE A 151 11.91 0.02 12.11
N LEU A 152 12.79 -0.83 11.58
CA LEU A 152 12.44 -2.21 11.25
C LEU A 152 12.03 -3.00 12.50
N ASP A 153 12.79 -2.87 13.59
CA ASP A 153 12.47 -3.56 14.84
C ASP A 153 11.14 -3.07 15.41
N MET A 154 10.84 -1.77 15.34
CA MET A 154 9.55 -1.21 15.75
C MET A 154 8.39 -1.82 14.96
N ILE A 155 8.44 -1.84 13.63
CA ILE A 155 7.31 -2.38 12.84
C ILE A 155 7.16 -3.90 12.99
N ILE A 156 8.26 -4.64 13.17
CA ILE A 156 8.25 -6.08 13.46
C ILE A 156 7.63 -6.33 14.84
N GLU A 157 8.02 -5.57 15.85
CA GLU A 157 7.46 -5.66 17.20
C GLU A 157 5.95 -5.33 17.19
N LYS A 158 5.52 -4.35 16.42
CA LYS A 158 4.11 -4.03 16.19
C LYS A 158 3.35 -5.13 15.44
N GLY A 159 4.04 -6.12 14.87
CA GLY A 159 3.43 -7.31 14.26
C GLY A 159 3.42 -7.32 12.75
N ALA A 160 4.02 -6.35 12.07
CA ALA A 160 4.15 -6.36 10.61
C ALA A 160 4.95 -7.59 10.15
N ARG A 161 4.49 -8.25 9.08
CA ARG A 161 5.11 -9.45 8.51
C ARG A 161 5.80 -9.17 7.18
N PHE A 162 5.41 -8.12 6.50
CA PHE A 162 6.00 -7.68 5.24
C PHE A 162 6.02 -6.16 5.16
N SER A 163 6.88 -5.63 4.28
CA SER A 163 6.95 -4.21 3.94
C SER A 163 7.08 -4.05 2.44
N TRP A 164 6.21 -3.25 1.86
CA TRP A 164 6.35 -2.78 0.50
C TRP A 164 7.15 -1.49 0.50
N TYR A 165 8.23 -1.43 -0.28
CA TYR A 165 9.03 -0.24 -0.52
C TYR A 165 8.76 0.25 -1.93
N PHE A 166 8.21 1.45 -2.04
CA PHE A 166 7.94 2.12 -3.31
C PHE A 166 8.82 3.36 -3.44
N HIS A 167 9.45 3.54 -4.59
CA HIS A 167 10.05 4.82 -4.95
C HIS A 167 8.98 5.90 -4.99
N TYR A 168 9.29 7.07 -4.48
CA TYR A 168 8.46 8.23 -4.74
C TYR A 168 8.42 8.52 -6.25
N MET A 169 7.23 8.55 -6.81
CA MET A 169 6.97 8.89 -8.21
C MET A 169 6.40 10.30 -8.27
N PRO A 170 7.06 11.26 -8.97
CA PRO A 170 6.63 12.66 -9.04
C PRO A 170 5.52 12.83 -10.08
N VAL A 171 4.39 12.19 -9.84
CA VAL A 171 3.20 12.24 -10.70
C VAL A 171 2.02 12.79 -9.89
N GLY A 172 1.01 13.32 -10.60
CA GLY A 172 -0.14 13.96 -9.97
C GLY A 172 0.05 15.44 -9.70
N ASN A 173 -1.03 16.10 -9.30
CA ASN A 173 -1.10 17.56 -9.15
C ASN A 173 -0.16 18.12 -8.06
N ASP A 174 0.13 17.32 -7.03
CA ASP A 174 0.98 17.71 -5.89
C ASP A 174 2.41 17.16 -6.00
N ALA A 175 2.85 16.81 -7.20
CA ALA A 175 4.19 16.27 -7.41
C ALA A 175 5.29 17.23 -6.92
N SER A 176 6.23 16.71 -6.11
CA SER A 176 7.35 17.49 -5.55
C SER A 176 8.68 16.85 -5.93
N THR A 177 9.46 17.53 -6.76
CA THR A 177 10.78 17.04 -7.17
C THR A 177 11.79 16.97 -6.04
N GLU A 178 11.56 17.71 -4.95
CA GLU A 178 12.41 17.67 -3.74
C GLU A 178 12.39 16.34 -3.01
N LEU A 179 11.36 15.52 -3.26
CA LEU A 179 11.21 14.20 -2.68
C LEU A 179 11.93 13.10 -3.48
N LEU A 180 12.42 13.42 -4.68
CA LEU A 180 13.14 12.48 -5.53
C LEU A 180 14.47 12.06 -4.88
N LEU A 181 14.80 10.79 -5.03
CA LEU A 181 16.11 10.28 -4.65
C LEU A 181 17.13 10.59 -5.75
N ASP A 182 18.34 10.96 -5.33
CA ASP A 182 19.50 10.99 -6.20
C ASP A 182 20.04 9.57 -6.49
N PRO A 183 21.01 9.41 -7.42
CA PRO A 183 21.57 8.11 -7.76
C PRO A 183 22.18 7.35 -6.57
N ASP A 184 22.91 8.04 -5.69
CA ASP A 184 23.59 7.43 -4.53
C ASP A 184 22.55 6.91 -3.50
N GLN A 185 21.49 7.68 -3.29
CA GLN A 185 20.37 7.28 -2.43
C GLN A 185 19.61 6.06 -2.99
N ARG A 186 19.46 5.97 -4.31
CA ARG A 186 18.85 4.81 -4.98
C ARG A 186 19.73 3.58 -4.84
N GLU A 187 21.03 3.71 -5.03
CA GLU A 187 22.00 2.62 -4.85
C GLU A 187 22.00 2.13 -3.40
N TYR A 188 22.00 3.06 -2.42
CA TYR A 188 21.85 2.73 -1.02
C TYR A 188 20.60 1.89 -0.76
N MET A 189 19.43 2.31 -1.25
CA MET A 189 18.17 1.57 -1.07
C MET A 189 18.23 0.18 -1.68
N TYR A 190 18.76 0.06 -2.90
CA TYR A 190 18.94 -1.20 -3.58
C TYR A 190 19.74 -2.20 -2.72
N HIS A 191 20.88 -1.80 -2.18
CA HIS A 191 21.71 -2.65 -1.34
C HIS A 191 21.07 -2.91 0.03
N ARG A 192 20.54 -1.89 0.66
CA ARG A 192 19.98 -2.00 2.01
C ARG A 192 18.77 -2.93 2.09
N ILE A 193 17.87 -2.89 1.11
CA ILE A 193 16.73 -3.82 1.08
C ILE A 193 17.22 -5.27 0.94
N ARG A 194 18.27 -5.52 0.19
CA ARG A 194 18.89 -6.86 0.04
C ARG A 194 19.52 -7.33 1.34
N GLU A 195 20.17 -6.46 2.09
CA GLU A 195 20.69 -6.76 3.43
C GLU A 195 19.55 -7.14 4.39
N ILE A 196 18.46 -6.36 4.40
CA ILE A 196 17.27 -6.64 5.23
C ILE A 196 16.71 -8.03 4.93
N ARG A 197 16.71 -8.45 3.67
CA ARG A 197 16.21 -9.76 3.21
C ARG A 197 17.21 -10.91 3.40
N ALA A 198 18.46 -10.63 3.76
CA ALA A 198 19.50 -11.65 3.82
C ALA A 198 19.14 -12.74 4.83
N MET A 199 19.36 -14.01 4.45
CA MET A 199 19.10 -15.17 5.33
C MET A 199 19.95 -15.14 6.61
N LYS A 200 21.15 -14.57 6.52
CA LYS A 200 22.07 -14.39 7.66
C LYS A 200 22.25 -12.91 7.97
N GLY A 201 21.86 -12.51 9.17
CA GLY A 201 21.96 -11.13 9.63
C GLY A 201 20.86 -10.20 9.09
N GLY A 202 19.89 -10.72 8.34
CA GLY A 202 18.69 -9.98 7.92
C GLY A 202 17.65 -9.86 9.02
N LYS A 203 16.54 -9.19 8.70
CA LYS A 203 15.39 -8.99 9.62
C LYS A 203 14.27 -10.00 9.33
N PRO A 204 13.50 -10.43 10.34
CA PRO A 204 12.39 -11.37 10.16
C PRO A 204 11.13 -10.67 9.58
N ILE A 205 11.30 -9.97 8.47
CA ILE A 205 10.26 -9.29 7.71
C ILE A 205 10.48 -9.50 6.22
N PHE A 206 9.42 -9.73 5.48
CA PHE A 206 9.50 -9.86 4.03
C PHE A 206 9.45 -8.47 3.38
N ALA A 207 10.58 -7.98 2.87
CA ALA A 207 10.69 -6.67 2.25
C ALA A 207 10.57 -6.78 0.71
N PHE A 208 9.57 -6.14 0.12
CA PHE A 208 9.41 -6.01 -1.33
C PHE A 208 10.00 -4.67 -1.77
N ASP A 209 10.96 -4.68 -2.67
CA ASP A 209 11.49 -3.48 -3.34
C ASP A 209 10.84 -3.33 -4.71
N PHE A 210 9.64 -2.77 -4.74
CA PHE A 210 8.71 -2.90 -5.87
C PHE A 210 9.33 -2.56 -7.23
N GLN A 211 10.08 -1.46 -7.32
CA GLN A 211 10.69 -1.06 -8.59
C GLN A 211 11.98 -1.84 -8.89
N ASN A 212 12.83 -2.08 -7.88
CA ASN A 212 14.12 -2.75 -8.09
C ASN A 212 13.97 -4.26 -8.23
N ASP A 213 12.96 -4.89 -7.63
CA ASP A 213 12.71 -6.33 -7.78
C ASP A 213 12.27 -6.73 -9.19
N GLY A 214 12.08 -5.77 -10.08
CA GLY A 214 11.89 -6.02 -11.51
C GLY A 214 12.96 -6.93 -12.12
N GLU A 215 14.19 -6.91 -11.59
CA GLU A 215 15.28 -7.79 -12.05
C GLU A 215 14.93 -9.29 -11.93
N TYR A 216 14.19 -9.69 -10.88
CA TYR A 216 13.80 -11.10 -10.65
C TYR A 216 12.65 -11.57 -11.55
N VAL A 217 11.91 -10.64 -12.15
CA VAL A 217 10.74 -10.93 -12.98
C VAL A 217 10.89 -10.44 -14.42
N GLY A 218 12.12 -10.07 -14.81
CA GLY A 218 12.47 -9.65 -16.17
C GLY A 218 11.96 -8.25 -16.53
N GLY A 219 11.94 -7.32 -15.59
CA GLY A 219 11.57 -5.92 -15.79
C GLY A 219 10.21 -5.53 -15.17
N CYS A 220 9.71 -4.36 -15.55
CA CYS A 220 8.46 -3.83 -15.05
C CYS A 220 7.28 -4.78 -15.31
N ILE A 221 6.42 -4.98 -14.32
CA ILE A 221 5.27 -5.88 -14.36
C ILE A 221 3.98 -5.22 -14.87
N ALA A 222 3.99 -3.90 -15.08
CA ALA A 222 2.84 -3.10 -15.51
C ALA A 222 2.48 -3.29 -17.00
N GLY A 223 1.47 -2.57 -17.47
CA GLY A 223 1.05 -2.58 -18.87
C GLY A 223 0.35 -3.87 -19.31
N GLY A 224 -0.39 -4.50 -18.40
CA GLY A 224 -1.06 -5.78 -18.67
C GLY A 224 -0.14 -7.00 -18.67
N ARG A 225 1.18 -6.81 -18.41
CA ARG A 225 2.14 -7.93 -18.40
C ARG A 225 1.90 -8.86 -17.20
N LYS A 226 1.69 -8.32 -16.01
CA LYS A 226 1.37 -9.05 -14.78
C LYS A 226 0.23 -8.38 -13.99
N TYR A 227 -0.02 -7.10 -14.22
CA TYR A 227 -1.18 -6.39 -13.68
C TYR A 227 -1.59 -5.25 -14.62
N CYS A 228 -2.81 -4.78 -14.47
CA CYS A 228 -3.30 -3.50 -14.93
C CYS A 228 -3.90 -2.73 -13.75
N HIS A 229 -4.05 -1.44 -13.91
CA HIS A 229 -4.69 -0.56 -12.94
C HIS A 229 -6.10 -0.21 -13.44
N ILE A 230 -7.07 -0.23 -12.54
CA ILE A 230 -8.43 0.25 -12.83
C ILE A 230 -8.64 1.47 -11.92
N ASN A 231 -8.75 2.64 -12.54
CA ASN A 231 -8.88 3.90 -11.82
C ASN A 231 -10.29 4.08 -11.23
N PRO A 232 -10.53 5.09 -10.37
CA PRO A 232 -11.83 5.24 -9.72
C PRO A 232 -12.95 5.73 -10.65
N ASN A 233 -12.63 6.03 -11.92
CA ASN A 233 -13.58 6.32 -12.98
C ASN A 233 -13.99 5.06 -13.78
N GLY A 234 -13.27 3.95 -13.57
CA GLY A 234 -13.50 2.66 -14.24
C GLY A 234 -12.64 2.44 -15.48
N ASP A 235 -11.73 3.36 -15.81
CA ASP A 235 -10.84 3.20 -16.95
C ASP A 235 -9.70 2.23 -16.61
N VAL A 236 -9.27 1.45 -17.59
CA VAL A 236 -8.16 0.50 -17.47
C VAL A 236 -6.88 1.17 -17.92
N GLU A 237 -5.96 1.34 -16.99
CA GLU A 237 -4.66 1.99 -17.19
C GLU A 237 -3.52 0.98 -17.13
N PRO A 238 -2.41 1.24 -17.82
CA PRO A 238 -1.25 0.35 -17.80
C PRO A 238 -0.56 0.30 -16.43
N CYS A 239 -0.64 1.38 -15.66
CA CYS A 239 0.01 1.53 -14.35
C CYS A 239 -0.66 2.64 -13.55
N ALA A 240 -0.70 2.53 -12.24
CA ALA A 240 -1.20 3.56 -11.32
C ALA A 240 -0.45 4.91 -11.43
N PHE A 241 0.73 4.93 -12.04
CA PHE A 241 1.54 6.13 -12.27
C PHE A 241 1.52 6.61 -13.73
N SER A 242 0.62 6.09 -14.55
CA SER A 242 0.49 6.44 -15.97
C SER A 242 -0.96 6.74 -16.29
N TYR A 243 -1.31 8.01 -16.20
CA TYR A 243 -2.65 8.49 -16.56
C TYR A 243 -2.85 8.48 -18.07
N THR A 244 -4.01 8.05 -18.52
CA THR A 244 -4.43 8.05 -19.93
C THR A 244 -5.61 8.98 -20.13
#